data_07d537bc8ff54b7b4aaa1a4c572e72a8
#
_entry.id   07d537bc8ff54b7b4aaa1a4c572e72a8
#
_cell.length_a   1.000
_cell.length_b   1.000
_cell.length_c   1.000
_cell.angle_alpha   90.00
_cell.angle_beta   90.00
_cell.angle_gamma   90.00
#
_symmetry.space_group_name_H-M   'P 1'
#
loop_
_entity.id
_entity.type
_entity.pdbx_description
1 polymer ?
#
loop_
_entity_poly.entity_id
_entity_poly.type
_entity_poly.pdbx_seq_one_letter_code
_entity_poly.pdbx_strand_id
1 'polypeptide(L)'
;YLVTESEQLESKTLPVTPLDRTPGFDQIALLKKPSHQDYDDWLFKWQSLHTQVAIDTQSTCRYTQNVIVRALTKEAPDYVAIVEEGYPDKSAMFDPMIFYDAKGDKDRMLKNIQLMMESCSGFIDFEEFPTDLIAMSQYIVKK
;
A
#
# COMPACT_ATOMS: atom_id res chain seq x y z
N TYR A 1 -15.57 7.76 0.82
CA TYR A 1 -15.56 7.07 2.11
C TYR A 1 -15.19 8.01 3.24
N LEU A 2 -15.68 7.71 4.43
CA LEU A 2 -15.10 8.20 5.68
C LEU A 2 -14.10 7.16 6.15
N VAL A 3 -12.88 7.58 6.46
CA VAL A 3 -11.80 6.68 6.88
C VAL A 3 -11.22 7.09 8.24
N THR A 4 -10.57 6.14 8.90
CA THR A 4 -9.62 6.41 9.99
C THR A 4 -8.22 6.21 9.42
N GLU A 5 -7.44 7.26 9.37
CA GLU A 5 -6.08 7.29 8.84
C GLU A 5 -5.04 6.96 9.91
N SER A 6 -4.03 6.19 9.55
CA SER A 6 -2.88 5.88 10.39
C SER A 6 -1.61 5.81 9.55
N GLU A 7 -0.69 6.71 9.80
CA GLU A 7 0.63 6.76 9.15
C GLU A 7 1.58 5.76 9.81
N GLN A 8 2.11 4.81 9.02
CA GLN A 8 3.01 3.75 9.50
C GLN A 8 4.47 4.04 9.15
N LEU A 9 4.69 4.73 8.05
CA LEU A 9 5.99 5.18 7.59
C LEU A 9 5.86 6.56 6.97
N GLU A 10 6.54 7.55 7.57
CA GLU A 10 6.64 8.91 7.05
C GLU A 10 7.99 9.12 6.36
N SER A 11 7.98 9.60 5.14
CA SER A 11 9.22 9.96 4.45
C SER A 11 9.71 11.33 4.93
N LYS A 12 10.80 11.33 5.64
CA LYS A 12 11.54 12.56 6.00
C LYS A 12 12.46 13.06 4.87
N THR A 13 12.58 12.31 3.78
CA THR A 13 13.63 12.52 2.78
C THR A 13 13.14 13.15 1.48
N LEU A 14 11.84 13.16 1.21
CA LEU A 14 11.31 13.80 0.00
C LEU A 14 11.12 15.30 0.23
N PRO A 15 11.75 16.14 -0.60
CA PRO A 15 11.53 17.59 -0.50
C PRO A 15 10.07 17.89 -0.85
N VAL A 16 9.38 18.50 0.10
CA VAL A 16 8.02 18.94 -0.07
C VAL A 16 8.03 20.42 -0.42
N THR A 17 7.85 20.74 -1.70
CA THR A 17 7.61 22.10 -2.15
C THR A 17 6.10 22.27 -2.35
N PRO A 18 5.45 23.24 -1.68
CA PRO A 18 4.04 23.51 -1.91
C PRO A 18 3.74 23.74 -3.38
N LEU A 19 2.67 23.11 -3.88
CA LEU A 19 2.19 23.17 -5.26
C LEU A 19 3.05 22.42 -6.31
N ASP A 20 4.21 21.91 -5.95
CA ASP A 20 4.98 21.02 -6.81
C ASP A 20 4.57 19.55 -6.60
N ARG A 21 4.78 18.72 -7.63
CA ARG A 21 4.61 17.29 -7.50
C ARG A 21 5.67 16.71 -6.57
N THR A 22 5.24 15.90 -5.63
CA THR A 22 6.16 15.05 -4.87
C THR A 22 6.89 14.11 -5.83
N PRO A 23 8.22 13.95 -5.73
CA PRO A 23 8.97 12.98 -6.53
C PRO A 23 8.43 11.56 -6.34
N GLY A 24 8.58 10.73 -7.39
CA GLY A 24 8.11 9.34 -7.35
C GLY A 24 6.64 9.19 -7.74
N PHE A 25 5.98 8.23 -7.12
CA PHE A 25 4.55 7.96 -7.28
C PHE A 25 3.97 7.35 -6.00
N ASP A 26 2.65 7.38 -5.89
CA ASP A 26 1.91 6.64 -4.86
C ASP A 26 1.13 5.50 -5.50
N GLN A 27 1.24 4.31 -4.92
CA GLN A 27 0.37 3.18 -5.18
C GLN A 27 -0.77 3.20 -4.18
N ILE A 28 -1.99 3.17 -4.69
CA ILE A 28 -3.21 3.11 -3.88
C ILE A 28 -3.81 1.72 -4.06
N ALA A 29 -3.88 0.95 -2.99
CA ALA A 29 -4.53 -0.36 -2.97
C ALA A 29 -5.89 -0.25 -2.29
N LEU A 30 -6.94 -0.66 -3.02
CA LEU A 30 -8.32 -0.69 -2.54
C LEU A 30 -8.66 -2.11 -2.10
N LEU A 31 -8.80 -2.33 -0.80
CA LEU A 31 -8.90 -3.66 -0.21
C LEU A 31 -10.35 -4.08 0.06
N LYS A 32 -10.66 -5.32 -0.29
CA LYS A 32 -11.86 -6.04 0.16
C LYS A 32 -11.46 -7.15 1.12
N LYS A 33 -12.28 -7.36 2.14
CA LYS A 33 -12.08 -8.47 3.07
C LYS A 33 -12.64 -9.75 2.47
N PRO A 34 -11.89 -10.87 2.44
CA PRO A 34 -12.41 -12.16 2.03
C PRO A 34 -13.67 -12.57 2.81
N SER A 35 -14.64 -13.16 2.13
CA SER A 35 -15.93 -13.50 2.72
C SER A 35 -15.81 -14.49 3.90
N HIS A 36 -14.82 -15.39 3.83
CA HIS A 36 -14.56 -16.43 4.82
C HIS A 36 -13.78 -15.96 6.07
N GLN A 37 -13.25 -14.72 6.07
CA GLN A 37 -12.48 -14.20 7.21
C GLN A 37 -13.35 -13.35 8.14
N ASP A 38 -13.10 -13.47 9.44
CA ASP A 38 -13.60 -12.52 10.43
C ASP A 38 -12.92 -11.15 10.25
N TYR A 39 -13.65 -10.06 10.60
CA TYR A 39 -13.13 -8.71 10.36
C TYR A 39 -11.93 -8.38 11.25
N ASP A 40 -11.97 -8.74 12.52
CA ASP A 40 -10.91 -8.42 13.48
C ASP A 40 -9.64 -9.23 13.16
N ASP A 41 -9.80 -10.51 12.76
CA ASP A 41 -8.69 -11.36 12.30
C ASP A 41 -8.06 -10.83 11.01
N TRP A 42 -8.89 -10.43 10.04
CA TRP A 42 -8.45 -9.79 8.81
C TRP A 42 -7.67 -8.50 9.09
N LEU A 43 -8.21 -7.62 9.94
CA LEU A 43 -7.60 -6.35 10.30
C LEU A 43 -6.25 -6.57 11.00
N PHE A 44 -6.16 -7.52 11.91
CA PHE A 44 -4.93 -7.90 12.58
C PHE A 44 -3.86 -8.40 11.59
N LYS A 45 -4.23 -9.29 10.66
CA LYS A 45 -3.31 -9.80 9.64
C LYS A 45 -2.76 -8.69 8.75
N TRP A 46 -3.63 -7.79 8.30
CA TRP A 46 -3.20 -6.67 7.49
C TRP A 46 -2.34 -5.67 8.28
N GLN A 47 -2.85 -5.15 9.39
CA GLN A 47 -2.20 -4.06 10.11
C GLN A 47 -0.97 -4.51 10.91
N SER A 48 -1.06 -5.66 11.60
CA SER A 48 -0.01 -6.08 12.53
C SER A 48 1.02 -7.01 11.93
N LEU A 49 0.64 -7.82 10.92
CA LEU A 49 1.55 -8.79 10.32
C LEU A 49 2.09 -8.33 8.96
N HIS A 50 1.21 -7.85 8.07
CA HIS A 50 1.60 -7.52 6.70
C HIS A 50 2.33 -6.19 6.57
N THR A 51 1.91 -5.15 7.28
CA THR A 51 2.45 -3.79 7.10
C THR A 51 3.97 -3.71 7.23
N GLN A 52 4.54 -4.37 8.24
CA GLN A 52 5.99 -4.38 8.41
C GLN A 52 6.69 -5.16 7.28
N VAL A 53 6.08 -6.25 6.80
CA VAL A 53 6.63 -7.01 5.66
C VAL A 53 6.66 -6.13 4.41
N ALA A 54 5.60 -5.37 4.13
CA ALA A 54 5.57 -4.44 3.00
C ALA A 54 6.69 -3.38 3.10
N ILE A 55 6.85 -2.76 4.27
CA ILE A 55 7.89 -1.76 4.53
C ILE A 55 9.30 -2.34 4.37
N ASP A 56 9.54 -3.58 4.82
CA ASP A 56 10.86 -4.21 4.81
C ASP A 56 11.25 -4.81 3.44
N THR A 57 10.27 -5.13 2.60
CA THR A 57 10.51 -5.85 1.33
C THR A 57 10.38 -4.97 0.09
N GLN A 58 9.85 -3.77 0.23
CA GLN A 58 9.66 -2.83 -0.89
C GLN A 58 10.52 -1.58 -0.72
N SER A 59 10.70 -0.83 -1.79
CA SER A 59 11.37 0.47 -1.76
C SER A 59 10.43 1.62 -1.35
N THR A 60 9.35 1.28 -0.66
CA THR A 60 8.39 2.27 -0.18
C THR A 60 9.03 3.23 0.82
N CYS A 61 8.71 4.51 0.70
CA CYS A 61 9.20 5.55 1.61
C CYS A 61 8.07 6.19 2.43
N ARG A 62 6.82 5.86 2.14
CA ARG A 62 5.62 6.23 2.90
C ARG A 62 4.67 5.06 2.90
N TYR A 63 3.98 4.87 4.01
CA TYR A 63 2.94 3.86 4.14
C TYR A 63 1.83 4.38 5.03
N THR A 64 0.65 4.56 4.46
CA THR A 64 -0.53 5.06 5.19
C THR A 64 -1.68 4.06 5.07
N GLN A 65 -2.25 3.72 6.20
CA GLN A 65 -3.43 2.87 6.32
C GLN A 65 -4.68 3.73 6.49
N ASN A 66 -5.70 3.50 5.67
CA ASN A 66 -7.01 4.13 5.82
C ASN A 66 -8.05 3.03 6.00
N VAL A 67 -8.51 2.83 7.24
CA VAL A 67 -9.63 1.92 7.51
C VAL A 67 -10.94 2.63 7.17
N ILE A 68 -11.77 2.01 6.33
CA ILE A 68 -13.06 2.57 5.95
C ILE A 68 -14.06 2.38 7.09
N VAL A 69 -14.55 3.51 7.63
CA VAL A 69 -15.58 3.54 8.66
C VAL A 69 -16.97 3.38 8.03
N ARG A 70 -17.20 4.05 6.89
CA ARG A 70 -18.43 3.93 6.11
C ARG A 70 -18.31 4.54 4.72
N ALA A 71 -19.14 4.08 3.81
CA ALA A 71 -19.37 4.75 2.54
C ALA A 71 -20.13 6.08 2.74
N LEU A 72 -19.80 7.08 1.92
CA LEU A 72 -20.49 8.38 1.89
C LEU A 72 -21.50 8.47 0.73
N THR A 73 -21.34 7.63 -0.28
CA THR A 73 -22.25 7.55 -1.44
C THR A 73 -22.88 6.17 -1.50
N LYS A 74 -24.08 6.10 -2.07
CA LYS A 74 -24.88 4.89 -2.09
C LYS A 74 -24.32 3.80 -3.00
N GLU A 75 -23.65 4.21 -4.07
CA GLU A 75 -23.07 3.34 -5.10
C GLU A 75 -21.55 3.08 -4.86
N ALA A 76 -21.03 3.46 -3.70
CA ALA A 76 -19.63 3.19 -3.37
C ALA A 76 -19.36 1.69 -3.35
N PRO A 77 -18.30 1.20 -4.01
CA PRO A 77 -17.89 -0.20 -3.92
C PRO A 77 -17.64 -0.65 -2.47
N ASP A 78 -17.76 -1.94 -2.22
CA ASP A 78 -17.63 -2.52 -0.88
C ASP A 78 -16.16 -2.74 -0.49
N TYR A 79 -15.41 -1.65 -0.43
CA TYR A 79 -14.05 -1.67 0.11
C TYR A 79 -14.07 -1.51 1.63
N VAL A 80 -13.11 -2.14 2.31
CA VAL A 80 -12.94 -2.08 3.77
C VAL A 80 -11.73 -1.27 4.20
N ALA A 81 -10.75 -1.09 3.29
CA ALA A 81 -9.59 -0.27 3.54
C ALA A 81 -8.98 0.30 2.25
N ILE A 82 -8.17 1.34 2.42
CA ILE A 82 -7.35 1.96 1.38
C ILE A 82 -5.92 2.05 1.92
N VAL A 83 -4.97 1.49 1.17
CA VAL A 83 -3.54 1.61 1.48
C VAL A 83 -2.93 2.62 0.53
N GLU A 84 -2.10 3.52 1.07
CA GLU A 84 -1.29 4.45 0.28
C GLU A 84 0.19 4.14 0.52
N GLU A 85 0.88 3.79 -0.55
CA GLU A 85 2.31 3.46 -0.54
C GLU A 85 3.06 4.40 -1.45
N GLY A 86 3.95 5.23 -0.90
CA GLY A 86 4.77 6.16 -1.66
C GLY A 86 6.11 5.57 -2.04
N TYR A 87 6.50 5.69 -3.31
CA TYR A 87 7.78 5.24 -3.86
C TYR A 87 8.57 6.44 -4.36
N PRO A 88 9.86 6.59 -3.98
CA PRO A 88 10.67 7.76 -4.33
C PRO A 88 11.10 7.76 -5.80
N ASP A 89 11.14 6.60 -6.44
CA ASP A 89 11.55 6.43 -7.84
C ASP A 89 10.41 5.87 -8.69
N LYS A 90 10.05 6.61 -9.74
CA LYS A 90 9.02 6.17 -10.71
C LYS A 90 9.37 4.86 -11.42
N SER A 91 10.66 4.52 -11.51
CA SER A 91 11.11 3.28 -12.14
C SER A 91 10.62 2.05 -11.39
N ALA A 92 10.30 2.17 -10.08
CA ALA A 92 9.69 1.08 -9.31
C ALA A 92 8.36 0.59 -9.89
N MET A 93 7.63 1.41 -10.66
CA MET A 93 6.40 0.98 -11.36
C MET A 93 6.65 -0.12 -12.41
N PHE A 94 7.87 -0.21 -12.95
CA PHE A 94 8.18 -1.05 -14.11
C PHE A 94 9.33 -2.02 -13.87
N ASP A 95 10.10 -1.80 -12.80
CA ASP A 95 11.27 -2.60 -12.47
C ASP A 95 11.13 -3.26 -11.08
N PRO A 96 10.89 -4.58 -11.03
CA PRO A 96 10.76 -5.31 -9.78
C PRO A 96 12.03 -5.28 -8.92
N MET A 97 13.23 -5.08 -9.53
CA MET A 97 14.47 -4.93 -8.79
C MET A 97 14.46 -3.66 -7.92
N ILE A 98 13.84 -2.59 -8.43
CA ILE A 98 13.67 -1.33 -7.70
C ILE A 98 12.49 -1.46 -6.74
N PHE A 99 11.34 -1.95 -7.21
CA PHE A 99 10.13 -2.09 -6.41
C PHE A 99 10.37 -2.89 -5.12
N TYR A 100 11.01 -4.05 -5.23
CA TYR A 100 11.30 -4.94 -4.09
C TYR A 100 12.64 -4.63 -3.38
N ASP A 101 13.15 -3.42 -3.48
CA ASP A 101 14.39 -2.96 -2.81
C ASP A 101 15.56 -3.94 -2.94
N ALA A 102 15.72 -4.53 -4.11
CA ALA A 102 16.69 -5.61 -4.34
C ALA A 102 18.15 -5.14 -4.35
N LYS A 103 18.41 -3.84 -4.56
CA LYS A 103 19.76 -3.25 -4.60
C LYS A 103 20.71 -3.95 -5.58
N GLY A 104 20.18 -4.42 -6.72
CA GLY A 104 20.92 -5.14 -7.73
C GLY A 104 21.11 -6.65 -7.47
N ASP A 105 20.59 -7.19 -6.38
CA ASP A 105 20.67 -8.60 -6.00
C ASP A 105 19.36 -9.34 -6.37
N LYS A 106 19.47 -10.26 -7.33
CA LYS A 106 18.33 -11.05 -7.81
C LYS A 106 17.76 -12.01 -6.75
N ASP A 107 18.61 -12.59 -5.93
CA ASP A 107 18.17 -13.53 -4.90
C ASP A 107 17.42 -12.77 -3.79
N ARG A 108 17.88 -11.56 -3.44
CA ARG A 108 17.15 -10.66 -2.56
C ARG A 108 15.78 -10.28 -3.13
N MET A 109 15.71 -9.94 -4.43
CA MET A 109 14.42 -9.65 -5.09
C MET A 109 13.46 -10.82 -4.97
N LEU A 110 13.89 -12.02 -5.33
CA LEU A 110 13.05 -13.23 -5.28
C LEU A 110 12.57 -13.53 -3.86
N LYS A 111 13.46 -13.38 -2.87
CA LYS A 111 13.11 -13.53 -1.46
C LYS A 111 12.06 -12.50 -1.02
N ASN A 112 12.23 -11.24 -1.38
CA ASN A 112 11.28 -10.18 -1.04
C ASN A 112 9.92 -10.40 -1.70
N ILE A 113 9.89 -10.83 -2.97
CA ILE A 113 8.65 -11.25 -3.66
C ILE A 113 7.95 -12.37 -2.89
N GLN A 114 8.68 -13.40 -2.50
CA GLN A 114 8.11 -14.54 -1.77
C GLN A 114 7.49 -14.09 -0.44
N LEU A 115 8.23 -13.35 0.37
CA LEU A 115 7.76 -12.84 1.66
C LEU A 115 6.49 -11.99 1.49
N MET A 116 6.47 -11.12 0.47
CA MET A 116 5.33 -10.26 0.17
C MET A 116 4.11 -11.08 -0.22
N MET A 117 4.26 -12.05 -1.12
CA MET A 117 3.16 -12.93 -1.57
C MET A 117 2.60 -13.78 -0.44
N GLU A 118 3.46 -14.37 0.39
CA GLU A 118 3.06 -15.14 1.58
C GLU A 118 2.27 -14.26 2.55
N SER A 119 2.72 -13.04 2.79
CA SER A 119 2.05 -12.10 3.67
C SER A 119 0.70 -11.64 3.11
N CYS A 120 0.64 -11.29 1.82
CA CYS A 120 -0.60 -10.88 1.15
C CYS A 120 -1.67 -11.98 1.19
N SER A 121 -1.29 -13.24 0.97
CA SER A 121 -2.21 -14.38 1.00
C SER A 121 -2.91 -14.58 2.34
N GLY A 122 -2.38 -13.98 3.41
CA GLY A 122 -2.99 -14.03 4.74
C GLY A 122 -4.26 -13.21 4.88
N PHE A 123 -4.45 -12.16 4.06
CA PHE A 123 -5.58 -11.24 4.16
C PHE A 123 -6.22 -10.84 2.83
N ILE A 124 -5.63 -11.21 1.69
CA ILE A 124 -6.18 -11.01 0.34
C ILE A 124 -6.54 -12.37 -0.25
N ASP A 125 -7.76 -12.49 -0.75
CA ASP A 125 -8.17 -13.60 -1.59
C ASP A 125 -8.16 -13.12 -3.05
N PHE A 126 -7.09 -13.44 -3.76
CA PHE A 126 -6.91 -13.02 -5.15
C PHE A 126 -7.88 -13.71 -6.15
N GLU A 127 -8.51 -14.82 -5.75
CA GLU A 127 -9.51 -15.51 -6.56
C GLU A 127 -10.90 -14.90 -6.36
N GLU A 128 -11.26 -14.58 -5.10
CA GLU A 128 -12.54 -13.97 -4.78
C GLU A 128 -12.57 -12.48 -5.16
N PHE A 129 -11.50 -11.74 -4.81
CA PHE A 129 -11.41 -10.30 -5.04
C PHE A 129 -10.03 -9.89 -5.54
N PRO A 130 -9.87 -9.65 -6.85
CA PRO A 130 -8.66 -9.00 -7.34
C PRO A 130 -8.50 -7.63 -6.67
N THR A 131 -7.30 -7.35 -6.18
CA THR A 131 -7.00 -6.05 -5.56
C THR A 131 -6.94 -4.97 -6.62
N ASP A 132 -7.73 -3.91 -6.44
CA ASP A 132 -7.69 -2.75 -7.30
C ASP A 132 -6.50 -1.86 -6.92
N LEU A 133 -5.54 -1.72 -7.85
CA LEU A 133 -4.35 -0.89 -7.69
C LEU A 133 -4.40 0.33 -8.60
N ILE A 134 -4.09 1.49 -8.04
CA ILE A 134 -4.05 2.76 -8.76
C ILE A 134 -2.68 3.42 -8.50
N ALA A 135 -1.98 3.82 -9.56
CA ALA A 135 -0.79 4.66 -9.44
C ALA A 135 -1.17 6.14 -9.52
N MET A 136 -0.69 6.94 -8.59
CA MET A 136 -1.02 8.36 -8.47
C MET A 136 0.23 9.22 -8.31
N SER A 137 0.07 10.54 -8.57
CA SER A 137 1.03 11.57 -8.18
C SER A 137 0.46 12.36 -7.02
N GLN A 138 1.26 12.64 -6.03
CA GLN A 138 0.86 13.45 -4.88
C GLN A 138 1.25 14.92 -5.06
N TYR A 139 0.36 15.79 -4.59
CA TYR A 139 0.61 17.23 -4.45
C TYR A 139 0.35 17.66 -3.03
N ILE A 140 1.18 18.57 -2.50
CA ILE A 140 0.90 19.23 -1.25
C ILE A 140 0.32 20.59 -1.54
N VAL A 141 -0.91 20.80 -1.13
CA VAL A 141 -1.58 22.07 -1.20
C VAL A 141 -1.30 22.83 0.10
N LYS A 142 -0.70 24.01 -0.03
CA LYS A 142 -0.48 24.89 1.13
C LYS A 142 -1.84 25.30 1.71
N LYS A 143 -2.01 25.07 3.00
CA LYS A 143 -3.13 25.64 3.76
C LYS A 143 -2.95 27.13 3.96
#